data_3835cb0f45544f4a9045fe62df0d9429
#
_entry.id   3835cb0f45544f4a9045fe62df0d9429
#
_cell.length_a   1.000
_cell.length_b   1.000
_cell.length_c   1.000
_cell.angle_alpha   90.00
_cell.angle_beta   90.00
_cell.angle_gamma   90.00
#
_symmetry.space_group_name_H-M   'P 1'
#
loop_
_entity.id
_entity.type
_entity.pdbx_description
1 polymer ?
#
loop_
_entity_poly.entity_id
_entity_poly.type
_entity_poly.pdbx_seq_one_letter_code
_entity_poly.pdbx_strand_id
1 'polypeptide(L)'
;LTYPDIYIAMVSSAHNVCPPGYYIAIVSTMAETSANHHLELAAGFERLGKIEEKFMGPPIPLYEPLESGLNDNIFISKSYDATSHFETTTDDVRDIYRRAEGHELVVEGLRSDTNLVDKE
;
A
#
# COMPACT_ATOMS: atom_id res chain seq x y z
N LEU A 1 18.42 8.24 5.65
CA LEU A 1 17.26 7.62 6.31
C LEU A 1 16.02 8.04 5.54
N THR A 2 15.52 7.18 4.69
CA THR A 2 14.20 7.32 4.09
C THR A 2 13.21 6.88 5.15
N TYR A 3 12.40 7.80 5.65
CA TYR A 3 11.30 7.43 6.51
C TYR A 3 10.21 6.78 5.66
N PRO A 4 9.55 5.71 6.12
CA PRO A 4 8.44 5.12 5.39
C PRO A 4 7.30 6.13 5.27
N ASP A 5 6.58 6.08 4.17
CA ASP A 5 5.41 6.91 3.97
C ASP A 5 4.32 6.54 4.97
N ILE A 6 3.68 7.55 5.55
CA ILE A 6 2.51 7.37 6.40
C ILE A 6 1.26 7.67 5.57
N TYR A 7 0.40 6.67 5.42
CA TYR A 7 -0.86 6.78 4.70
C TYR A 7 -1.98 7.18 5.64
N ILE A 8 -2.77 8.15 5.22
CA ILE A 8 -3.95 8.61 5.96
C ILE A 8 -5.14 8.52 5.02
N ALA A 9 -6.07 7.63 5.34
CA ALA A 9 -7.37 7.56 4.68
C ALA A 9 -8.43 8.10 5.64
N MET A 10 -9.19 9.13 5.22
CA MET A 10 -10.23 9.71 6.05
C MET A 10 -11.57 9.69 5.31
N VAL A 11 -12.60 9.21 5.98
CA VAL A 11 -13.96 9.12 5.50
C VAL A 11 -14.92 9.84 6.45
N SER A 12 -16.06 10.25 5.93
CA SER A 12 -17.06 11.05 6.66
C SER A 12 -18.46 10.45 6.55
N SER A 13 -19.44 11.14 7.09
CA SER A 13 -20.85 10.79 6.92
C SER A 13 -21.32 10.75 5.46
N ALA A 14 -20.63 11.43 4.55
CA ALA A 14 -20.90 11.33 3.10
C ALA A 14 -20.72 9.90 2.56
N HIS A 15 -19.91 9.08 3.23
CA HIS A 15 -19.68 7.66 2.91
C HIS A 15 -20.60 6.72 3.70
N ASN A 16 -21.54 7.26 4.48
CA ASN A 16 -22.47 6.50 5.33
C ASN A 16 -21.80 5.57 6.37
N VAL A 17 -20.60 5.93 6.85
CA VAL A 17 -19.81 5.14 7.81
C VAL A 17 -19.79 5.73 9.21
N CYS A 18 -20.23 6.95 9.39
CA CYS A 18 -20.33 7.65 10.69
C CYS A 18 -21.43 8.72 10.65
N PRO A 19 -21.90 9.19 11.82
CA PRO A 19 -22.87 10.29 11.89
C PRO A 19 -22.32 11.61 11.34
N PRO A 20 -23.15 12.56 10.95
CA PRO A 20 -22.74 13.91 10.60
C PRO A 20 -21.90 14.57 11.72
N GLY A 21 -20.82 15.24 11.33
CA GLY A 21 -19.88 15.86 12.26
C GLY A 21 -18.78 14.95 12.79
N TYR A 22 -18.82 13.67 12.46
CA TYR A 22 -17.78 12.70 12.78
C TYR A 22 -17.02 12.26 11.53
N TYR A 23 -15.77 11.85 11.76
CA TYR A 23 -14.87 11.36 10.73
C TYR A 23 -14.17 10.11 11.26
N ILE A 24 -13.92 9.15 10.38
CA ILE A 24 -13.09 7.99 10.66
C ILE A 24 -11.82 8.13 9.85
N ALA A 25 -10.67 8.09 10.50
CA ALA A 25 -9.38 8.12 9.85
C ALA A 25 -8.62 6.82 10.14
N ILE A 26 -8.01 6.25 9.11
CA ILE A 26 -7.08 5.11 9.21
C ILE A 26 -5.70 5.66 8.91
N VAL A 27 -4.78 5.47 9.85
CA VAL A 27 -3.38 5.86 9.72
C VAL A 27 -2.54 4.59 9.70
N SER A 28 -1.78 4.38 8.65
CA SER A 28 -0.99 3.16 8.44
C SER A 28 0.38 3.46 7.87
N THR A 29 1.34 2.63 8.20
CA THR A 29 2.70 2.66 7.66
C THR A 29 3.32 1.26 7.71
N MET A 30 4.45 1.09 7.04
CA MET A 30 5.30 -0.08 7.22
C MET A 30 6.04 0.04 8.56
N ALA A 31 5.97 -1.00 9.41
CA ALA A 31 6.76 -1.04 10.63
C ALA A 31 8.23 -1.33 10.30
N GLU A 32 9.11 -0.40 10.57
CA GLU A 32 10.56 -0.56 10.31
C GLU A 32 11.31 -1.05 11.55
N THR A 33 10.74 -0.88 12.73
CA THR A 33 11.39 -1.23 13.98
C THR A 33 10.53 -2.16 14.82
N SER A 34 11.15 -2.88 15.71
CA SER A 34 10.44 -3.62 16.78
C SER A 34 10.07 -2.71 17.96
N ALA A 35 10.34 -1.42 17.83
CA ALA A 35 10.06 -0.41 18.85
C ALA A 35 8.56 -0.05 18.93
N ASN A 36 8.25 0.99 19.68
CA ASN A 36 6.87 1.43 19.85
C ASN A 36 6.29 1.99 18.53
N HIS A 37 5.44 1.20 17.88
CA HIS A 37 4.78 1.56 16.62
C HIS A 37 3.92 2.84 16.71
N HIS A 38 3.54 3.27 17.92
CA HIS A 38 2.89 4.57 18.10
C HIS A 38 3.77 5.74 17.68
N LEU A 39 5.09 5.62 17.82
CA LEU A 39 6.03 6.67 17.44
C LEU A 39 6.16 6.76 15.91
N GLU A 40 6.09 5.61 15.23
CA GLU A 40 6.15 5.56 13.76
C GLU A 40 4.94 6.23 13.11
N LEU A 41 3.78 6.19 13.77
CA LEU A 41 2.53 6.81 13.30
C LEU A 41 2.30 8.24 13.81
N ALA A 42 3.16 8.75 14.70
CA ALA A 42 2.95 10.03 15.40
C ALA A 42 2.73 11.20 14.43
N ALA A 43 3.56 11.31 13.40
CA ALA A 43 3.45 12.38 12.41
C ALA A 43 2.11 12.33 11.63
N GLY A 44 1.56 11.12 11.42
CA GLY A 44 0.26 10.95 10.82
C GLY A 44 -0.87 11.41 11.73
N PHE A 45 -0.80 11.10 13.02
CA PHE A 45 -1.80 11.55 13.99
C PHE A 45 -1.78 13.07 14.18
N GLU A 46 -0.62 13.70 14.16
CA GLU A 46 -0.48 15.17 14.25
C GLU A 46 -1.21 15.88 13.11
N ARG A 47 -1.27 15.27 11.91
CA ARG A 47 -1.97 15.82 10.76
C ARG A 47 -3.50 15.80 10.90
N LEU A 48 -4.03 14.92 11.73
CA LEU A 48 -5.47 14.80 11.95
C LEU A 48 -6.02 15.85 12.92
N GLY A 49 -5.15 16.52 13.70
CA GLY A 49 -5.57 17.49 14.71
C GLY A 49 -6.20 16.82 15.94
N LYS A 50 -7.37 17.31 16.39
CA LYS A 50 -8.04 16.76 17.57
C LYS A 50 -8.65 15.38 17.25
N ILE A 51 -8.19 14.35 17.95
CA ILE A 51 -8.70 13.00 17.88
C ILE A 51 -9.56 12.75 19.12
N GLU A 52 -10.81 12.35 18.94
CA GLU A 52 -11.72 12.03 20.06
C GLU A 52 -11.41 10.66 20.65
N GLU A 53 -11.18 9.66 19.78
CA GLU A 53 -10.89 8.30 20.19
C GLU A 53 -9.90 7.64 19.21
N LYS A 54 -9.00 6.82 19.75
CA LYS A 54 -7.97 6.16 18.96
C LYS A 54 -7.87 4.68 19.32
N PHE A 55 -7.93 3.84 18.30
CA PHE A 55 -7.72 2.41 18.39
C PHE A 55 -6.42 2.02 17.71
N MET A 56 -5.63 1.16 18.34
CA MET A 56 -4.40 0.61 17.76
C MET A 56 -4.53 -0.90 17.67
N GLY A 57 -4.40 -1.41 16.45
CA GLY A 57 -4.26 -2.83 16.21
C GLY A 57 -2.81 -3.31 16.38
N PRO A 58 -2.59 -4.62 16.57
CA PRO A 58 -1.26 -5.19 16.50
C PRO A 58 -0.71 -5.07 15.06
N PRO A 59 0.62 -5.08 14.88
CA PRO A 59 1.20 -5.19 13.56
C PRO A 59 0.71 -6.43 12.81
N ILE A 60 0.41 -6.27 11.54
CA ILE A 60 0.01 -7.36 10.65
C ILE A 60 1.26 -7.87 9.95
N PRO A 61 1.62 -9.15 10.08
CA PRO A 61 2.80 -9.68 9.42
C PRO A 61 2.62 -9.70 7.90
N LEU A 62 3.68 -9.33 7.18
CA LEU A 62 3.77 -9.48 5.73
C LEU A 62 4.50 -10.78 5.41
N TYR A 63 4.04 -11.46 4.38
CA TYR A 63 4.62 -12.71 3.91
C TYR A 63 5.13 -12.54 2.48
N GLU A 64 6.27 -13.13 2.23
CA GLU A 64 6.85 -13.23 0.89
C GLU A 64 7.03 -14.71 0.53
N PRO A 65 6.83 -15.11 -0.75
CA PRO A 65 7.13 -16.45 -1.19
C PRO A 65 8.61 -16.80 -0.99
N LEU A 66 8.90 -17.98 -0.48
CA LEU A 66 10.29 -18.47 -0.34
C LEU A 66 10.87 -18.89 -1.69
N GLU A 67 10.02 -19.41 -2.57
CA GLU A 67 10.41 -19.97 -3.86
C GLU A 67 9.85 -19.15 -5.01
N SER A 68 10.55 -19.19 -6.14
CA SER A 68 10.15 -18.44 -7.34
C SER A 68 8.96 -19.07 -8.09
N GLY A 69 8.65 -20.34 -7.85
CA GLY A 69 7.65 -21.12 -8.56
C GLY A 69 8.18 -21.87 -9.80
N LEU A 70 9.43 -21.61 -10.20
CA LEU A 70 9.99 -22.20 -11.43
C LEU A 70 10.21 -23.72 -11.35
N ASN A 71 10.36 -24.27 -10.15
CA ASN A 71 10.62 -25.69 -9.93
C ASN A 71 9.36 -26.52 -9.73
N ASP A 72 8.31 -25.92 -9.17
CA ASP A 72 7.09 -26.60 -8.76
C ASP A 72 5.83 -26.10 -9.47
N ASN A 73 5.98 -25.07 -10.31
CA ASN A 73 4.88 -24.37 -11.00
C ASN A 73 3.83 -23.76 -10.05
N ILE A 74 4.25 -23.41 -8.83
CA ILE A 74 3.39 -22.72 -7.84
C ILE A 74 3.83 -21.27 -7.74
N PHE A 75 3.04 -20.37 -8.31
CA PHE A 75 3.31 -18.93 -8.33
C PHE A 75 2.42 -18.23 -7.31
N ILE A 76 3.04 -17.63 -6.31
CA ILE A 76 2.35 -16.97 -5.19
C ILE A 76 2.71 -15.49 -5.21
N SER A 77 1.71 -14.63 -5.05
CA SER A 77 1.91 -13.21 -4.84
C SER A 77 2.48 -12.96 -3.45
N LYS A 78 3.27 -11.91 -3.29
CA LYS A 78 3.63 -11.42 -1.96
C LYS A 78 2.45 -10.73 -1.27
N SER A 79 2.52 -10.59 0.06
CA SER A 79 1.54 -9.78 0.79
C SER A 79 1.65 -8.31 0.37
N TYR A 80 0.51 -7.66 0.25
CA TYR A 80 0.44 -6.22 0.05
C TYR A 80 0.46 -5.51 1.40
N ASP A 81 1.22 -4.44 1.48
CA ASP A 81 1.40 -3.64 2.69
C ASP A 81 0.46 -2.42 2.73
N ALA A 82 0.59 -1.61 3.77
CA ALA A 82 -0.19 -0.39 3.94
C ALA A 82 0.11 0.68 2.88
N THR A 83 1.19 0.52 2.12
CA THR A 83 1.64 1.43 1.06
C THR A 83 1.32 0.91 -0.33
N SER A 84 0.71 -0.28 -0.42
CA SER A 84 0.37 -0.90 -1.70
C SER A 84 -0.68 -0.09 -2.45
N HIS A 85 -0.39 0.19 -3.69
CA HIS A 85 -1.27 0.87 -4.63
C HIS A 85 -1.16 0.23 -6.02
N PHE A 86 -1.88 0.74 -7.00
CA PHE A 86 -1.97 0.13 -8.33
C PHE A 86 -0.62 -0.13 -9.00
N GLU A 87 0.35 0.73 -8.81
CA GLU A 87 1.69 0.58 -9.39
C GLU A 87 2.40 -0.65 -8.84
N THR A 88 2.56 -0.73 -7.52
CA THR A 88 3.24 -1.86 -6.84
C THR A 88 2.51 -3.19 -7.05
N THR A 89 1.18 -3.16 -7.06
CA THR A 89 0.35 -4.34 -7.36
C THR A 89 0.56 -4.80 -8.81
N THR A 90 0.63 -3.86 -9.74
CA THR A 90 0.88 -4.16 -11.16
C THR A 90 2.25 -4.78 -11.36
N ASP A 91 3.27 -4.30 -10.67
CA ASP A 91 4.62 -4.86 -10.74
C ASP A 91 4.69 -6.31 -10.23
N ASP A 92 3.98 -6.63 -9.14
CA ASP A 92 3.89 -8.00 -8.65
C ASP A 92 3.17 -8.93 -9.64
N VAL A 93 2.07 -8.48 -10.24
CA VAL A 93 1.36 -9.22 -11.29
C VAL A 93 2.25 -9.47 -12.50
N ARG A 94 2.99 -8.47 -12.97
CA ARG A 94 3.93 -8.61 -14.10
C ARG A 94 5.07 -9.56 -13.77
N ASP A 95 5.59 -9.51 -12.55
CA ASP A 95 6.64 -10.43 -12.11
C ASP A 95 6.14 -11.87 -12.06
N ILE A 96 4.94 -12.12 -11.52
CA ILE A 96 4.32 -13.45 -11.52
C ILE A 96 4.13 -13.95 -12.96
N TYR A 97 3.59 -13.11 -13.84
CA TYR A 97 3.40 -13.46 -15.25
C TYR A 97 4.73 -13.86 -15.91
N ARG A 98 5.77 -13.03 -15.74
CA ARG A 98 7.10 -13.29 -16.29
C ARG A 98 7.69 -14.61 -15.78
N ARG A 99 7.51 -14.93 -14.50
CA ARG A 99 7.96 -16.21 -13.91
C ARG A 99 7.19 -17.39 -14.46
N ALA A 100 5.88 -17.26 -14.67
CA ALA A 100 5.02 -18.32 -15.14
C ALA A 100 5.21 -18.60 -16.65
N GLU A 101 5.28 -17.56 -17.47
CA GLU A 101 5.29 -17.66 -18.93
C GLU A 101 6.70 -17.58 -19.53
N GLY A 102 7.71 -17.19 -18.76
CA GLY A 102 9.08 -17.03 -19.20
C GLY A 102 9.36 -15.79 -20.06
N HIS A 103 8.39 -14.91 -20.24
CA HIS A 103 8.53 -13.65 -20.98
C HIS A 103 7.72 -12.52 -20.33
N GLU A 104 8.03 -11.28 -20.70
CA GLU A 104 7.33 -10.11 -20.20
C GLU A 104 5.88 -10.04 -20.72
N LEU A 105 4.98 -9.54 -19.86
CA LEU A 105 3.61 -9.24 -20.25
C LEU A 105 3.60 -8.03 -21.20
N VAL A 106 3.24 -8.26 -22.44
CA VAL A 106 3.04 -7.20 -23.43
C VAL A 106 1.55 -6.85 -23.47
N VAL A 107 1.22 -5.62 -23.10
CA VAL A 107 -0.15 -5.10 -23.18
C VAL A 107 -0.25 -4.21 -24.42
N GLU A 108 -0.85 -4.72 -25.49
CA GLU A 108 -1.08 -3.93 -26.70
C GLU A 108 -2.10 -2.82 -26.45
N GLY A 109 -1.83 -1.62 -26.94
CA GLY A 109 -2.78 -0.50 -26.91
C GLY A 109 -2.66 0.43 -25.69
N LEU A 110 -1.76 0.21 -24.76
CA LEU A 110 -1.39 1.25 -23.80
C LEU A 110 -0.56 2.32 -24.53
N ARG A 111 -1.17 3.48 -24.75
CA ARG A 111 -0.39 4.68 -25.11
C ARG A 111 0.54 4.96 -23.94
N SER A 112 1.84 4.96 -24.20
CA SER A 112 2.80 5.55 -23.28
C SER A 112 2.50 7.06 -23.21
N ASP A 113 1.86 7.50 -22.15
CA ASP A 113 1.62 8.93 -21.86
C ASP A 113 2.94 9.64 -21.45
N THR A 114 4.02 9.34 -22.16
CA THR A 114 5.31 10.04 -22.01
C THR A 114 5.34 11.43 -22.66
N ASN A 115 4.21 11.93 -23.16
CA ASN A 115 4.15 13.24 -23.84
C ASN A 115 3.39 14.34 -23.06
N LEU A 116 3.26 14.21 -21.73
CA LEU A 116 2.55 15.23 -20.90
C LEU A 116 3.48 16.16 -20.11
N VAL A 117 4.79 16.16 -20.32
CA VAL A 117 5.72 16.98 -19.53
C VAL A 117 6.50 18.00 -20.37
N ASP A 118 6.10 18.34 -21.59
CA ASP A 118 6.74 19.43 -22.32
C ASP A 118 5.71 20.36 -22.96
N LYS A 119 4.99 21.12 -22.12
CA LYS A 119 4.36 22.39 -22.54
C LYS A 119 3.99 23.21 -21.29
N GLU A 120 4.97 23.89 -20.70
CA GLU A 120 4.83 25.26 -20.17
C GLU A 120 6.21 25.91 -20.11
#